data_0478323a5aa479df41eb1baa897f3b02
#
_entry.id   0478323a5aa479df41eb1baa897f3b02
#
_cell.length_a   1.000
_cell.length_b   1.000
_cell.length_c   1.000
_cell.angle_alpha   90.00
_cell.angle_beta   90.00
_cell.angle_gamma   90.00
#
_symmetry.space_group_name_H-M   'P 1'
#
loop_
_entity.id
_entity.type
_entity.pdbx_description
1 polymer ?
#
loop_
_entity_poly.entity_id
_entity_poly.type
_entity_poly.pdbx_seq_one_letter_code
_entity_poly.pdbx_strand_id
1 'polypeptide(L)'
;MTDKIDYTKKPLTLAEQVARLKQRGLVFDDESEATAYLFNISYYRLRAYTYPFQENGEDSEHTFTRKDIHFKDIIDLYCFDRRLRSLIFNTIEKIEVAVRTKIVQVYAESTGDSHWFNDESLYRFGYDDLMDRIDADVNRSNEDFIKHYNSKYDNPSMPPSWMALEVVSFATLSRLFQSLRLDSRKEYITEQFGLKKVAILENWLHSISNLRNCCAHHSRVWNRRFMVSVILPYNTLYPFMDRTTIGQIRTNKLFAVLSCIAYILDIISPGSDFKKNIKELLKSDCRLLDLKDMGFPGNLSPFAGKIANFVFIQSDQQIVNLSVPVILDSSSYRVCYFNC
;
A
#
# COMPACT_ATOMS: atom_id res chain seq x y z
N MET A 1 30.74 19.05 3.53
CA MET A 1 29.93 18.98 2.30
C MET A 1 30.83 18.37 1.26
N THR A 2 30.51 17.19 0.73
CA THR A 2 31.27 16.62 -0.39
C THR A 2 31.00 17.47 -1.62
N ASP A 3 32.04 17.98 -2.27
CA ASP A 3 31.87 18.69 -3.53
C ASP A 3 31.20 17.84 -4.57
N LYS A 4 30.17 18.40 -5.22
CA LYS A 4 29.48 17.69 -6.30
C LYS A 4 30.40 17.59 -7.50
N ILE A 5 30.47 16.42 -8.10
CA ILE A 5 31.24 16.16 -9.32
C ILE A 5 30.33 16.13 -10.55
N ASP A 6 30.88 16.42 -11.72
CA ASP A 6 30.15 16.35 -12.98
C ASP A 6 29.75 14.91 -13.33
N TYR A 7 28.56 14.75 -13.90
CA TYR A 7 28.08 13.46 -14.37
C TYR A 7 28.66 13.15 -15.76
N THR A 8 29.59 12.19 -15.83
CA THR A 8 30.34 11.86 -17.05
C THR A 8 29.98 10.48 -17.67
N LYS A 9 29.03 9.74 -17.07
CA LYS A 9 28.68 8.39 -17.54
C LYS A 9 27.94 8.44 -18.86
N LYS A 10 28.45 7.71 -19.87
CA LYS A 10 27.82 7.56 -21.19
C LYS A 10 26.76 6.45 -21.16
N PRO A 11 25.76 6.51 -22.10
CA PRO A 11 24.82 5.41 -22.29
C PRO A 11 25.57 4.16 -22.79
N LEU A 12 25.06 2.99 -22.37
CA LEU A 12 25.58 1.69 -22.80
C LEU A 12 24.60 1.05 -23.78
N THR A 13 25.11 0.43 -24.83
CA THR A 13 24.36 -0.49 -25.68
C THR A 13 23.92 -1.73 -24.90
N LEU A 14 22.95 -2.48 -25.39
CA LEU A 14 22.50 -3.72 -24.72
C LEU A 14 23.64 -4.75 -24.59
N ALA A 15 24.50 -4.88 -25.60
CA ALA A 15 25.66 -5.76 -25.54
C ALA A 15 26.65 -5.33 -24.43
N GLU A 16 26.91 -4.03 -24.30
CA GLU A 16 27.77 -3.50 -23.22
C GLU A 16 27.14 -3.69 -21.84
N GLN A 17 25.80 -3.60 -21.72
CA GLN A 17 25.10 -3.88 -20.47
C GLN A 17 25.25 -5.35 -20.05
N VAL A 18 25.09 -6.30 -20.99
CA VAL A 18 25.32 -7.73 -20.76
C VAL A 18 26.78 -7.96 -20.36
N ALA A 19 27.74 -7.43 -21.14
CA ALA A 19 29.16 -7.58 -20.86
C ALA A 19 29.52 -7.06 -19.46
N ARG A 20 28.96 -5.91 -19.04
CA ARG A 20 29.16 -5.33 -17.71
C ARG A 20 28.59 -6.21 -16.59
N LEU A 21 27.42 -6.81 -16.79
CA LEU A 21 26.85 -7.73 -15.79
C LEU A 21 27.69 -9.01 -15.65
N LYS A 22 28.22 -9.54 -16.78
CA LYS A 22 29.16 -10.66 -16.78
C LYS A 22 30.46 -10.34 -16.05
N GLN A 23 31.05 -9.19 -16.34
CA GLN A 23 32.26 -8.70 -15.68
C GLN A 23 32.07 -8.65 -14.15
N ARG A 24 30.86 -8.31 -13.68
CA ARG A 24 30.49 -8.29 -12.26
C ARG A 24 30.23 -9.68 -11.67
N GLY A 25 30.26 -10.73 -12.48
CA GLY A 25 30.11 -12.11 -12.02
C GLY A 25 28.70 -12.69 -12.13
N LEU A 26 27.78 -12.03 -12.90
CA LEU A 26 26.47 -12.61 -13.19
C LEU A 26 26.60 -13.65 -14.29
N VAL A 27 26.01 -14.83 -14.08
CA VAL A 27 26.02 -15.94 -15.04
C VAL A 27 24.86 -15.81 -16.02
N PHE A 28 25.10 -16.08 -17.31
CA PHE A 28 24.11 -16.03 -18.38
C PHE A 28 24.00 -17.38 -19.04
N ASP A 29 22.84 -17.99 -19.03
CA ASP A 29 22.54 -19.24 -19.73
C ASP A 29 22.21 -18.98 -21.19
N ASP A 30 21.47 -17.88 -21.46
CA ASP A 30 21.12 -17.37 -22.80
C ASP A 30 21.24 -15.83 -22.83
N GLU A 31 22.21 -15.34 -23.63
CA GLU A 31 22.43 -13.89 -23.79
C GLU A 31 21.41 -13.20 -24.70
N SER A 32 20.82 -13.95 -25.63
CA SER A 32 19.78 -13.42 -26.50
C SER A 32 18.50 -13.15 -25.71
N GLU A 33 18.11 -14.09 -24.85
CA GLU A 33 16.99 -13.92 -23.92
C GLU A 33 17.25 -12.76 -22.97
N ALA A 34 18.43 -12.69 -22.39
CA ALA A 34 18.83 -11.62 -21.48
C ALA A 34 18.77 -10.23 -22.15
N THR A 35 19.22 -10.14 -23.41
CA THR A 35 19.16 -8.91 -24.20
C THR A 35 17.71 -8.48 -24.42
N ALA A 36 16.81 -9.41 -24.71
CA ALA A 36 15.37 -9.14 -24.85
C ALA A 36 14.75 -8.62 -23.53
N TYR A 37 15.11 -9.20 -22.39
CA TYR A 37 14.68 -8.68 -21.08
C TYR A 37 15.23 -7.28 -20.80
N LEU A 38 16.52 -7.02 -21.05
CA LEU A 38 17.13 -5.71 -20.84
C LEU A 38 16.50 -4.62 -21.73
N PHE A 39 16.10 -4.96 -22.94
CA PHE A 39 15.40 -4.03 -23.84
C PHE A 39 14.00 -3.66 -23.32
N ASN A 40 13.27 -4.59 -22.70
CA ASN A 40 11.89 -4.38 -22.24
C ASN A 40 11.79 -3.89 -20.79
N ILE A 41 12.74 -4.30 -19.91
CA ILE A 41 12.67 -3.98 -18.46
C ILE A 41 13.66 -2.86 -18.09
N SER A 42 14.72 -2.68 -18.85
CA SER A 42 15.89 -1.84 -18.65
C SER A 42 16.87 -2.30 -17.56
N TYR A 43 18.16 -2.12 -17.87
CA TYR A 43 19.26 -2.34 -16.92
C TYR A 43 19.07 -1.59 -15.59
N TYR A 44 18.63 -0.31 -15.65
CA TYR A 44 18.46 0.52 -14.48
C TYR A 44 17.36 -0.02 -13.54
N ARG A 45 16.26 -0.52 -14.09
CA ARG A 45 15.20 -1.15 -13.30
C ARG A 45 15.67 -2.45 -12.66
N LEU A 46 16.38 -3.32 -13.41
CA LEU A 46 16.91 -4.58 -12.88
C LEU A 46 18.00 -4.36 -11.83
N ARG A 47 18.71 -3.20 -11.85
CA ARG A 47 19.67 -2.85 -10.81
C ARG A 47 19.06 -2.89 -9.40
N ALA A 48 17.79 -2.54 -9.24
CA ALA A 48 17.11 -2.62 -7.95
C ALA A 48 17.07 -4.06 -7.38
N TYR A 49 17.14 -5.09 -8.26
CA TYR A 49 17.09 -6.50 -7.89
C TYR A 49 18.48 -7.14 -7.85
N THR A 50 19.46 -6.61 -8.57
CA THR A 50 20.86 -7.07 -8.49
C THR A 50 21.59 -6.49 -7.30
N TYR A 51 21.32 -5.22 -6.95
CA TYR A 51 22.02 -4.47 -5.91
C TYR A 51 22.15 -5.19 -4.55
N PRO A 52 21.13 -5.88 -4.02
CA PRO A 52 21.23 -6.60 -2.75
C PRO A 52 22.25 -7.75 -2.75
N PHE A 53 22.67 -8.22 -3.93
CA PHE A 53 23.60 -9.35 -4.12
C PHE A 53 24.97 -8.89 -4.60
N GLN A 54 25.24 -7.60 -4.59
CA GLN A 54 26.50 -7.00 -5.02
C GLN A 54 27.22 -6.33 -3.86
N GLU A 55 28.54 -6.20 -3.98
CA GLU A 55 29.34 -5.32 -3.14
C GLU A 55 28.98 -3.86 -3.43
N ASN A 56 28.71 -3.06 -2.41
CA ASN A 56 28.12 -1.75 -2.55
C ASN A 56 28.87 -0.65 -1.76
N GLY A 57 30.21 -0.74 -1.68
CA GLY A 57 31.06 0.34 -1.18
C GLY A 57 31.14 1.52 -2.18
N GLU A 58 31.62 2.68 -1.74
CA GLU A 58 31.75 3.88 -2.60
C GLU A 58 32.64 3.60 -3.81
N ASP A 59 33.73 2.85 -3.64
CA ASP A 59 34.69 2.48 -4.70
C ASP A 59 34.46 1.06 -5.26
N SER A 60 33.31 0.45 -4.97
CA SER A 60 33.03 -0.90 -5.39
C SER A 60 32.68 -0.99 -6.88
N GLU A 61 33.22 -2.00 -7.57
CA GLU A 61 32.83 -2.35 -8.94
C GLU A 61 31.45 -3.00 -9.03
N HIS A 62 30.75 -3.18 -7.89
CA HIS A 62 29.47 -3.85 -7.79
C HIS A 62 29.51 -5.32 -8.24
N THR A 63 30.58 -6.01 -7.87
CA THR A 63 30.75 -7.45 -8.10
C THR A 63 29.71 -8.23 -7.32
N PHE A 64 29.19 -9.31 -7.90
CA PHE A 64 28.26 -10.19 -7.19
C PHE A 64 28.99 -10.94 -6.06
N THR A 65 28.42 -10.94 -4.87
CA THR A 65 28.98 -11.58 -3.66
C THR A 65 28.94 -13.11 -3.72
N ARG A 66 28.14 -13.67 -4.64
CA ARG A 66 28.01 -15.11 -4.91
C ARG A 66 28.26 -15.34 -6.40
N LYS A 67 29.01 -16.41 -6.71
CA LYS A 67 29.39 -16.76 -8.09
C LYS A 67 28.33 -17.60 -8.83
N ASP A 68 27.29 -18.02 -8.16
CA ASP A 68 26.26 -18.94 -8.67
C ASP A 68 24.93 -18.24 -8.96
N ILE A 69 24.93 -16.90 -9.08
CA ILE A 69 23.72 -16.14 -9.44
C ILE A 69 23.62 -16.03 -10.94
N HIS A 70 22.51 -16.55 -11.48
CA HIS A 70 22.18 -16.48 -12.90
C HIS A 70 21.31 -15.26 -13.20
N PHE A 71 21.37 -14.76 -14.41
CA PHE A 71 20.49 -13.67 -14.88
C PHE A 71 19.02 -14.06 -14.70
N LYS A 72 18.69 -15.34 -14.97
CA LYS A 72 17.36 -15.89 -14.74
C LYS A 72 16.87 -15.75 -13.31
N ASP A 73 17.71 -15.94 -12.30
CA ASP A 73 17.34 -15.78 -10.90
C ASP A 73 16.90 -14.33 -10.60
N ILE A 74 17.57 -13.36 -11.22
CA ILE A 74 17.20 -11.94 -11.09
C ILE A 74 15.84 -11.65 -11.75
N ILE A 75 15.59 -12.26 -12.92
CA ILE A 75 14.30 -12.15 -13.61
C ILE A 75 13.19 -12.82 -12.79
N ASP A 76 13.43 -14.00 -12.22
CA ASP A 76 12.46 -14.71 -11.40
C ASP A 76 12.09 -13.85 -10.16
N LEU A 77 13.06 -13.21 -9.53
CA LEU A 77 12.84 -12.29 -8.42
C LEU A 77 12.07 -11.03 -8.84
N TYR A 78 12.38 -10.46 -10.00
CA TYR A 78 11.62 -9.36 -10.59
C TYR A 78 10.16 -9.75 -10.86
N CYS A 79 9.94 -10.93 -11.43
CA CYS A 79 8.61 -11.46 -11.72
C CYS A 79 7.83 -11.77 -10.44
N PHE A 80 8.48 -12.30 -9.41
CA PHE A 80 7.90 -12.44 -8.07
C PHE A 80 7.41 -11.10 -7.53
N ASP A 81 8.28 -10.09 -7.50
CA ASP A 81 7.95 -8.76 -6.98
C ASP A 81 6.85 -8.06 -7.80
N ARG A 82 6.79 -8.30 -9.14
CA ARG A 82 5.70 -7.83 -9.99
C ARG A 82 4.36 -8.43 -9.59
N ARG A 83 4.30 -9.76 -9.37
CA ARG A 83 3.08 -10.46 -8.92
C ARG A 83 2.68 -9.98 -7.52
N LEU A 84 3.66 -9.77 -6.64
CA LEU A 84 3.44 -9.24 -5.29
C LEU A 84 2.83 -7.84 -5.33
N ARG A 85 3.37 -6.92 -6.14
CA ARG A 85 2.81 -5.57 -6.31
C ARG A 85 1.37 -5.60 -6.85
N SER A 86 1.11 -6.45 -7.85
CA SER A 86 -0.23 -6.59 -8.44
C SER A 86 -1.25 -7.05 -7.40
N LEU A 87 -0.90 -8.07 -6.61
CA LEU A 87 -1.75 -8.59 -5.55
C LEU A 87 -2.01 -7.54 -4.46
N ILE A 88 -0.98 -6.84 -4.03
CA ILE A 88 -1.09 -5.77 -3.02
C ILE A 88 -1.96 -4.62 -3.55
N PHE A 89 -1.72 -4.17 -4.78
CA PHE A 89 -2.43 -3.04 -5.39
C PHE A 89 -3.94 -3.30 -5.48
N ASN A 90 -4.32 -4.46 -6.04
CA ASN A 90 -5.71 -4.87 -6.16
C ASN A 90 -6.41 -5.03 -4.79
N THR A 91 -5.64 -5.40 -3.78
CA THR A 91 -6.16 -5.57 -2.43
C THR A 91 -6.40 -4.25 -1.72
N ILE A 92 -5.49 -3.28 -1.89
CA ILE A 92 -5.58 -1.96 -1.27
C ILE A 92 -6.78 -1.16 -1.80
N GLU A 93 -7.23 -1.41 -3.03
CA GLU A 93 -8.45 -0.82 -3.60
C GLU A 93 -9.65 -0.93 -2.64
N LYS A 94 -9.89 -2.11 -2.09
CA LYS A 94 -10.98 -2.34 -1.13
C LYS A 94 -10.86 -1.46 0.13
N ILE A 95 -9.63 -1.26 0.60
CA ILE A 95 -9.36 -0.40 1.76
C ILE A 95 -9.58 1.06 1.40
N GLU A 96 -9.08 1.50 0.25
CA GLU A 96 -9.26 2.87 -0.25
C GLU A 96 -10.74 3.23 -0.37
N VAL A 97 -11.55 2.37 -1.00
CA VAL A 97 -13.00 2.56 -1.14
C VAL A 97 -13.68 2.60 0.23
N ALA A 98 -13.36 1.67 1.13
CA ALA A 98 -13.96 1.63 2.47
C ALA A 98 -13.61 2.87 3.31
N VAL A 99 -12.39 3.38 3.21
CA VAL A 99 -11.94 4.61 3.89
C VAL A 99 -12.72 5.81 3.37
N ARG A 100 -12.78 5.96 2.04
CA ARG A 100 -13.52 7.05 1.37
C ARG A 100 -14.97 7.07 1.80
N THR A 101 -15.65 5.94 1.65
CA THR A 101 -17.07 5.80 1.99
C THR A 101 -17.34 6.16 3.45
N LYS A 102 -16.54 5.63 4.40
CA LYS A 102 -16.77 5.89 5.82
C LYS A 102 -16.51 7.37 6.19
N ILE A 103 -15.49 8.00 5.64
CA ILE A 103 -15.22 9.43 5.87
C ILE A 103 -16.38 10.25 5.33
N VAL A 104 -16.76 10.06 4.07
CA VAL A 104 -17.85 10.81 3.44
C VAL A 104 -19.14 10.66 4.22
N GLN A 105 -19.55 9.42 4.51
CA GLN A 105 -20.83 9.13 5.15
C GLN A 105 -20.89 9.71 6.57
N VAL A 106 -19.90 9.43 7.40
CA VAL A 106 -19.92 9.85 8.81
C VAL A 106 -19.92 11.37 8.96
N TYR A 107 -19.11 12.05 8.15
CA TYR A 107 -19.06 13.53 8.24
C TYR A 107 -20.30 14.18 7.62
N ALA A 108 -20.78 13.72 6.45
CA ALA A 108 -21.99 14.26 5.85
C ALA A 108 -23.23 14.09 6.74
N GLU A 109 -23.41 12.91 7.33
CA GLU A 109 -24.54 12.66 8.26
C GLU A 109 -24.44 13.50 9.53
N SER A 110 -23.26 13.55 10.14
CA SER A 110 -23.09 14.23 11.43
C SER A 110 -23.15 15.74 11.34
N THR A 111 -22.80 16.34 10.21
CA THR A 111 -22.88 17.79 9.98
C THR A 111 -24.17 18.22 9.32
N GLY A 112 -24.86 17.31 8.62
CA GLY A 112 -25.98 17.63 7.74
C GLY A 112 -25.58 18.46 6.51
N ASP A 113 -24.28 18.56 6.22
CA ASP A 113 -23.74 19.37 5.13
C ASP A 113 -23.07 18.48 4.07
N SER A 114 -23.50 18.62 2.82
CA SER A 114 -22.92 17.94 1.66
C SER A 114 -21.49 18.40 1.35
N HIS A 115 -21.13 19.62 1.78
CA HIS A 115 -19.82 20.24 1.54
C HIS A 115 -19.01 20.41 2.84
N TRP A 116 -19.26 19.56 3.83
CA TRP A 116 -18.64 19.59 5.15
C TRP A 116 -17.10 19.74 5.10
N PHE A 117 -16.45 19.21 4.08
CA PHE A 117 -14.98 19.28 3.94
C PHE A 117 -14.45 20.71 3.70
N ASN A 118 -15.33 21.68 3.36
CA ASN A 118 -15.01 23.09 3.24
C ASN A 118 -15.09 23.84 4.58
N ASP A 119 -15.55 23.20 5.65
CA ASP A 119 -15.58 23.80 6.98
C ASP A 119 -14.22 23.66 7.68
N GLU A 120 -13.41 24.73 7.67
CA GLU A 120 -12.11 24.78 8.33
C GLU A 120 -12.18 24.42 9.81
N SER A 121 -13.31 24.66 10.47
CA SER A 121 -13.47 24.33 11.89
C SER A 121 -13.37 22.84 12.20
N LEU A 122 -13.54 21.97 11.21
CA LEU A 122 -13.38 20.51 11.33
C LEU A 122 -11.92 20.04 11.31
N TYR A 123 -11.00 20.95 11.01
CA TYR A 123 -9.58 20.61 10.87
C TYR A 123 -8.76 21.09 12.06
N ARG A 124 -7.67 20.39 12.32
CA ARG A 124 -6.67 20.76 13.35
C ARG A 124 -5.41 21.37 12.73
N PHE A 125 -5.15 21.10 11.43
CA PHE A 125 -4.02 21.68 10.68
C PHE A 125 -4.15 21.39 9.18
N GLY A 126 -3.45 22.20 8.38
CA GLY A 126 -3.20 21.90 6.95
C GLY A 126 -4.44 21.97 6.06
N TYR A 127 -5.44 22.79 6.42
CA TYR A 127 -6.68 22.96 5.68
C TYR A 127 -6.40 23.49 4.27
N ASP A 128 -5.71 24.61 4.13
CA ASP A 128 -5.45 25.25 2.83
C ASP A 128 -4.74 24.31 1.86
N ASP A 129 -3.59 23.72 2.27
CA ASP A 129 -2.84 22.75 1.45
C ASP A 129 -3.69 21.57 1.01
N LEU A 130 -4.65 21.16 1.85
CA LEU A 130 -5.52 20.03 1.56
C LEU A 130 -6.61 20.42 0.57
N MET A 131 -7.20 21.60 0.75
CA MET A 131 -8.20 22.13 -0.19
C MET A 131 -7.61 22.37 -1.57
N ASP A 132 -6.41 22.92 -1.67
CA ASP A 132 -5.67 23.08 -2.93
C ASP A 132 -5.49 21.73 -3.65
N ARG A 133 -5.20 20.68 -2.91
CA ARG A 133 -5.04 19.32 -3.48
C ARG A 133 -6.37 18.75 -3.97
N ILE A 134 -7.43 18.88 -3.17
CA ILE A 134 -8.76 18.41 -3.54
C ILE A 134 -9.24 19.17 -4.79
N ASP A 135 -9.11 20.49 -4.80
CA ASP A 135 -9.47 21.34 -5.94
C ASP A 135 -8.70 20.92 -7.21
N ALA A 136 -7.38 20.73 -7.10
CA ALA A 136 -6.56 20.27 -8.21
C ALA A 136 -6.97 18.88 -8.73
N ASP A 137 -7.31 17.94 -7.85
CA ASP A 137 -7.76 16.60 -8.24
C ASP A 137 -9.16 16.66 -8.91
N VAL A 138 -10.09 17.46 -8.38
CA VAL A 138 -11.44 17.68 -8.96
C VAL A 138 -11.33 18.33 -10.33
N ASN A 139 -10.57 19.43 -10.46
CA ASN A 139 -10.42 20.15 -11.73
C ASN A 139 -9.71 19.34 -12.81
N ARG A 140 -8.85 18.41 -12.43
CA ARG A 140 -8.17 17.48 -13.36
C ARG A 140 -9.06 16.31 -13.78
N SER A 141 -10.13 16.06 -13.05
CA SER A 141 -10.99 14.91 -13.27
C SER A 141 -11.79 15.03 -14.56
N ASN A 142 -11.84 13.93 -15.32
CA ASN A 142 -12.67 13.80 -16.53
C ASN A 142 -13.93 12.97 -16.29
N GLU A 143 -14.25 12.64 -15.04
CA GLU A 143 -15.43 11.86 -14.69
C GLU A 143 -16.73 12.58 -15.08
N ASP A 144 -17.69 11.84 -15.62
CA ASP A 144 -18.92 12.40 -16.14
C ASP A 144 -19.76 13.10 -15.07
N PHE A 145 -19.75 12.61 -13.84
CA PHE A 145 -20.48 13.24 -12.73
C PHE A 145 -19.86 14.59 -12.32
N ILE A 146 -18.53 14.77 -12.44
CA ILE A 146 -17.87 16.07 -12.21
C ILE A 146 -18.25 17.05 -13.34
N LYS A 147 -18.17 16.61 -14.61
CA LYS A 147 -18.58 17.44 -15.76
C LYS A 147 -20.03 17.85 -15.66
N HIS A 148 -20.92 16.92 -15.29
CA HIS A 148 -22.32 17.19 -15.10
C HIS A 148 -22.55 18.24 -13.99
N TYR A 149 -21.88 18.10 -12.84
CA TYR A 149 -21.96 19.08 -11.76
C TYR A 149 -21.56 20.47 -12.25
N ASN A 150 -20.37 20.60 -12.85
CA ASN A 150 -19.83 21.87 -13.35
C ASN A 150 -20.67 22.50 -14.45
N SER A 151 -21.42 21.71 -15.23
CA SER A 151 -22.32 22.23 -16.27
C SER A 151 -23.66 22.72 -15.73
N LYS A 152 -24.06 22.28 -14.54
CA LYS A 152 -25.41 22.51 -14.00
C LYS A 152 -25.42 23.44 -12.80
N TYR A 153 -24.34 23.50 -12.02
CA TYR A 153 -24.30 24.25 -10.77
C TYR A 153 -23.13 25.24 -10.76
N ASP A 154 -23.41 26.49 -10.39
CA ASP A 154 -22.39 27.53 -10.22
C ASP A 154 -22.03 27.75 -8.75
N ASN A 155 -22.95 27.44 -7.83
CA ASN A 155 -22.73 27.64 -6.40
C ASN A 155 -23.40 26.53 -5.57
N PRO A 156 -22.63 25.83 -4.74
CA PRO A 156 -21.17 25.95 -4.58
C PRO A 156 -20.39 25.53 -5.83
N SER A 157 -19.22 26.14 -6.08
CA SER A 157 -18.34 25.80 -7.21
C SER A 157 -17.74 24.40 -7.06
N MET A 158 -17.46 23.98 -5.83
CA MET A 158 -16.95 22.65 -5.52
C MET A 158 -18.09 21.63 -5.44
N PRO A 159 -17.98 20.44 -6.05
CA PRO A 159 -18.96 19.37 -5.92
C PRO A 159 -19.12 18.88 -4.46
N PRO A 160 -20.27 18.27 -4.11
CA PRO A 160 -20.46 17.71 -2.77
C PRO A 160 -19.44 16.60 -2.46
N SER A 161 -19.24 16.34 -1.16
CA SER A 161 -18.17 15.46 -0.65
C SER A 161 -18.13 14.07 -1.31
N TRP A 162 -19.27 13.48 -1.62
CA TRP A 162 -19.34 12.16 -2.31
C TRP A 162 -18.93 12.20 -3.78
N MET A 163 -18.84 13.36 -4.41
CA MET A 163 -18.28 13.54 -5.74
C MET A 163 -16.83 14.02 -5.67
N ALA A 164 -16.56 15.09 -4.91
CA ALA A 164 -15.23 15.66 -4.80
C ALA A 164 -14.21 14.65 -4.24
N LEU A 165 -14.56 13.94 -3.17
CA LEU A 165 -13.67 12.96 -2.56
C LEU A 165 -13.59 11.63 -3.34
N GLU A 166 -14.50 11.37 -4.31
CA GLU A 166 -14.41 10.20 -5.17
C GLU A 166 -13.20 10.25 -6.11
N VAL A 167 -12.83 11.44 -6.57
CA VAL A 167 -11.75 11.62 -7.54
C VAL A 167 -10.38 11.90 -6.92
N VAL A 168 -10.30 12.08 -5.58
CA VAL A 168 -9.02 12.31 -4.92
C VAL A 168 -8.22 11.03 -4.71
N SER A 169 -6.89 11.18 -4.67
CA SER A 169 -5.99 10.06 -4.43
C SER A 169 -6.10 9.49 -3.00
N PHE A 170 -5.71 8.21 -2.81
CA PHE A 170 -5.66 7.62 -1.47
C PHE A 170 -4.69 8.37 -0.53
N ALA A 171 -3.63 8.97 -1.05
CA ALA A 171 -2.74 9.82 -0.27
C ALA A 171 -3.45 11.08 0.22
N THR A 172 -4.27 11.70 -0.62
CA THR A 172 -5.12 12.85 -0.24
C THR A 172 -6.14 12.44 0.82
N LEU A 173 -6.82 11.28 0.66
CA LEU A 173 -7.75 10.75 1.68
C LEU A 173 -7.06 10.47 3.02
N SER A 174 -5.88 9.88 3.00
CA SER A 174 -5.07 9.63 4.19
C SER A 174 -4.70 10.94 4.88
N ARG A 175 -4.34 11.97 4.11
CA ARG A 175 -4.03 13.30 4.62
C ARG A 175 -5.27 13.99 5.19
N LEU A 176 -6.41 13.91 4.49
CA LEU A 176 -7.70 14.41 4.97
C LEU A 176 -8.02 13.81 6.34
N PHE A 177 -8.04 12.48 6.45
CA PHE A 177 -8.30 11.81 7.73
C PHE A 177 -7.34 12.28 8.83
N GLN A 178 -6.05 12.41 8.53
CA GLN A 178 -5.05 12.89 9.47
C GLN A 178 -5.32 14.33 9.92
N SER A 179 -5.73 15.23 9.01
CA SER A 179 -5.94 16.66 9.27
C SER A 179 -7.21 16.96 10.07
N LEU A 180 -8.23 16.12 9.98
CA LEU A 180 -9.48 16.28 10.75
C LEU A 180 -9.24 16.27 12.26
N ARG A 181 -10.07 16.99 13.00
CA ARG A 181 -10.02 17.05 14.48
C ARG A 181 -10.22 15.68 15.11
N LEU A 182 -9.63 15.50 16.28
CA LEU A 182 -9.86 14.33 17.13
C LEU A 182 -11.20 14.51 17.84
N ASP A 183 -12.24 13.92 17.29
CA ASP A 183 -13.60 13.94 17.82
C ASP A 183 -14.25 12.56 17.71
N SER A 184 -15.49 12.44 18.19
CA SER A 184 -16.25 11.19 18.19
C SER A 184 -16.46 10.59 16.80
N ARG A 185 -16.55 11.42 15.76
CA ARG A 185 -16.68 10.97 14.36
C ARG A 185 -15.43 10.20 13.91
N LYS A 186 -14.28 10.77 14.19
CA LYS A 186 -12.98 10.19 13.84
C LYS A 186 -12.69 8.94 14.66
N GLU A 187 -13.09 8.92 15.95
CA GLU A 187 -13.03 7.75 16.81
C GLU A 187 -13.95 6.65 16.28
N TYR A 188 -15.20 6.97 15.93
CA TYR A 188 -16.16 6.03 15.37
C TYR A 188 -15.62 5.39 14.06
N ILE A 189 -15.09 6.20 13.12
CA ILE A 189 -14.47 5.66 11.91
C ILE A 189 -13.33 4.69 12.26
N THR A 190 -12.51 5.03 13.25
CA THR A 190 -11.39 4.19 13.69
C THR A 190 -11.86 2.83 14.21
N GLU A 191 -12.93 2.82 14.99
CA GLU A 191 -13.55 1.60 15.53
C GLU A 191 -14.14 0.72 14.40
N GLN A 192 -14.66 1.33 13.32
CA GLN A 192 -15.14 0.61 12.16
C GLN A 192 -14.02 -0.12 11.38
N PHE A 193 -12.75 0.18 11.67
CA PHE A 193 -11.58 -0.56 11.21
C PHE A 193 -10.96 -1.45 12.30
N GLY A 194 -11.69 -1.69 13.40
CA GLY A 194 -11.28 -2.58 14.49
C GLY A 194 -10.21 -2.00 15.42
N LEU A 195 -9.92 -0.71 15.34
CA LEU A 195 -8.85 -0.06 16.08
C LEU A 195 -9.42 0.79 17.22
N LYS A 196 -8.67 0.88 18.34
CA LYS A 196 -9.05 1.65 19.52
C LYS A 196 -8.44 3.05 19.56
N LYS A 197 -7.44 3.33 18.74
CA LYS A 197 -6.72 4.60 18.77
C LYS A 197 -6.62 5.19 17.36
N VAL A 198 -7.10 6.41 17.23
CA VAL A 198 -7.07 7.17 15.97
C VAL A 198 -5.66 7.27 15.39
N ALA A 199 -4.65 7.54 16.21
CA ALA A 199 -3.26 7.63 15.75
C ALA A 199 -2.74 6.36 15.07
N ILE A 200 -3.28 5.18 15.41
CA ILE A 200 -2.92 3.93 14.76
C ILE A 200 -3.53 3.88 13.34
N LEU A 201 -4.81 4.22 13.20
CA LEU A 201 -5.45 4.26 11.88
C LEU A 201 -4.78 5.31 10.98
N GLU A 202 -4.48 6.51 11.49
CA GLU A 202 -3.74 7.55 10.75
C GLU A 202 -2.40 7.02 10.21
N ASN A 203 -1.62 6.36 11.06
CA ASN A 203 -0.35 5.76 10.69
C ASN A 203 -0.52 4.64 9.65
N TRP A 204 -1.52 3.77 9.81
CA TRP A 204 -1.79 2.68 8.89
C TRP A 204 -2.23 3.19 7.51
N LEU A 205 -3.15 4.15 7.46
CA LEU A 205 -3.59 4.74 6.20
C LEU A 205 -2.41 5.41 5.46
N HIS A 206 -1.55 6.13 6.18
CA HIS A 206 -0.35 6.73 5.60
C HIS A 206 0.61 5.66 5.05
N SER A 207 0.86 4.58 5.81
CA SER A 207 1.76 3.51 5.39
C SER A 207 1.20 2.72 4.19
N ILE A 208 -0.11 2.43 4.19
CA ILE A 208 -0.80 1.72 3.12
C ILE A 208 -0.86 2.57 1.85
N SER A 209 -1.13 3.88 1.96
CA SER A 209 -1.13 4.78 0.79
C SER A 209 0.25 4.90 0.16
N ASN A 210 1.33 4.93 0.96
CA ASN A 210 2.70 4.89 0.45
C ASN A 210 3.01 3.57 -0.27
N LEU A 211 2.58 2.44 0.29
CA LEU A 211 2.75 1.13 -0.36
C LEU A 211 1.97 1.06 -1.67
N ARG A 212 0.73 1.55 -1.70
CA ARG A 212 -0.10 1.66 -2.91
C ARG A 212 0.62 2.45 -4.00
N ASN A 213 1.19 3.60 -3.65
CA ASN A 213 1.93 4.43 -4.59
C ASN A 213 3.20 3.72 -5.11
N CYS A 214 3.92 2.99 -4.25
CA CYS A 214 5.04 2.15 -4.71
C CYS A 214 4.57 1.11 -5.74
N CYS A 215 3.43 0.47 -5.53
CA CYS A 215 2.87 -0.50 -6.45
C CYS A 215 2.43 0.15 -7.76
N ALA A 216 1.71 1.27 -7.72
CA ALA A 216 1.22 2.01 -8.88
C ALA A 216 2.37 2.53 -9.77
N HIS A 217 3.47 2.99 -9.18
CA HIS A 217 4.66 3.45 -9.90
C HIS A 217 5.63 2.31 -10.24
N HIS A 218 5.21 1.05 -10.09
CA HIS A 218 6.02 -0.13 -10.38
C HIS A 218 7.37 -0.17 -9.66
N SER A 219 7.49 0.50 -8.52
CA SER A 219 8.69 0.48 -7.70
C SER A 219 8.85 -0.87 -7.00
N ARG A 220 10.11 -1.32 -6.78
CA ARG A 220 10.38 -2.54 -6.02
C ARG A 220 9.78 -2.43 -4.61
N VAL A 221 9.02 -3.45 -4.19
CA VAL A 221 8.46 -3.57 -2.82
C VAL A 221 9.15 -4.69 -2.03
N TRP A 222 9.59 -5.77 -2.69
CA TRP A 222 10.47 -6.76 -2.08
C TRP A 222 11.74 -6.08 -1.54
N ASN A 223 12.21 -6.48 -0.40
CA ASN A 223 13.38 -5.93 0.30
C ASN A 223 13.43 -4.39 0.40
N ARG A 224 12.27 -3.73 0.35
CA ARG A 224 12.18 -2.27 0.55
C ARG A 224 12.22 -1.93 2.03
N ARG A 225 12.93 -0.86 2.37
CA ARG A 225 12.79 -0.18 3.66
C ARG A 225 11.89 1.02 3.44
N PHE A 226 10.73 1.03 4.11
CA PHE A 226 9.77 2.12 4.01
C PHE A 226 10.17 3.28 4.94
N MET A 227 9.90 4.51 4.52
CA MET A 227 10.20 5.72 5.31
C MET A 227 9.32 5.80 6.56
N VAL A 228 8.07 5.39 6.43
CA VAL A 228 7.12 5.37 7.54
C VAL A 228 7.16 4.01 8.22
N SER A 229 7.47 4.00 9.50
CA SER A 229 7.36 2.80 10.33
C SER A 229 5.92 2.60 10.77
N VAL A 230 5.42 1.39 10.63
CA VAL A 230 4.06 1.03 11.05
C VAL A 230 3.98 0.91 12.58
N ILE A 231 2.94 1.45 13.17
CA ILE A 231 2.62 1.24 14.59
C ILE A 231 1.83 -0.07 14.72
N LEU A 232 2.42 -1.07 15.34
CA LEU A 232 1.75 -2.36 15.60
C LEU A 232 1.14 -2.35 17.01
N PRO A 233 -0.21 -2.32 17.15
CA PRO A 233 -0.86 -2.23 18.44
C PRO A 233 -0.86 -3.58 19.18
N TYR A 234 -0.71 -3.53 20.51
CA TYR A 234 -0.91 -4.69 21.39
C TYR A 234 -2.38 -4.94 21.76
N ASN A 235 -3.24 -3.96 21.48
CA ASN A 235 -4.65 -4.01 21.86
C ASN A 235 -5.52 -3.41 20.74
N THR A 236 -6.33 -4.27 20.16
CA THR A 236 -7.27 -3.96 19.06
C THR A 236 -8.66 -4.43 19.47
N LEU A 237 -9.71 -4.10 18.71
CA LEU A 237 -11.06 -4.58 18.98
C LEU A 237 -11.21 -6.08 18.63
N TYR A 238 -10.47 -6.55 17.63
CA TYR A 238 -10.43 -7.96 17.23
C TYR A 238 -9.01 -8.51 17.37
N PRO A 239 -8.81 -9.82 17.42
CA PRO A 239 -7.47 -10.41 17.52
C PRO A 239 -6.53 -9.95 16.40
N PHE A 240 -5.31 -9.53 16.75
CA PHE A 240 -4.28 -9.11 15.80
C PHE A 240 -3.07 -10.06 15.87
N MET A 241 -2.05 -9.71 16.62
CA MET A 241 -0.86 -10.51 16.84
C MET A 241 -0.48 -10.49 18.33
N ASP A 242 0.15 -11.56 18.80
CA ASP A 242 0.68 -11.58 20.16
C ASP A 242 1.91 -10.65 20.34
N ARG A 243 2.17 -10.27 21.59
CA ARG A 243 3.24 -9.30 21.92
C ARG A 243 4.64 -9.79 21.53
N THR A 244 4.88 -11.10 21.65
CA THR A 244 6.18 -11.70 21.34
C THR A 244 6.46 -11.57 19.84
N THR A 245 5.48 -11.86 19.03
CA THR A 245 5.55 -11.69 17.57
C THR A 245 5.76 -10.24 17.19
N ILE A 246 4.96 -9.30 17.73
CA ILE A 246 5.10 -7.87 17.44
C ILE A 246 6.52 -7.39 17.74
N GLY A 247 7.12 -7.87 18.86
CA GLY A 247 8.49 -7.52 19.24
C GLY A 247 9.59 -7.97 18.27
N GLN A 248 9.30 -8.93 17.38
CA GLN A 248 10.23 -9.45 16.38
C GLN A 248 10.10 -8.79 15.01
N ILE A 249 9.04 -8.01 14.78
CA ILE A 249 8.73 -7.42 13.48
C ILE A 249 9.50 -6.13 13.27
N ARG A 250 10.17 -6.03 12.13
CA ARG A 250 10.75 -4.77 11.65
C ARG A 250 9.65 -3.91 11.03
N THR A 251 9.21 -2.89 11.78
CA THR A 251 8.03 -2.05 11.45
C THR A 251 8.15 -1.22 10.17
N ASN A 252 9.37 -1.06 9.64
CA ASN A 252 9.64 -0.38 8.37
C ASN A 252 9.83 -1.34 7.19
N LYS A 253 9.42 -2.59 7.32
CA LYS A 253 9.48 -3.61 6.27
C LYS A 253 8.07 -4.02 5.81
N LEU A 254 8.02 -4.67 4.66
CA LEU A 254 6.76 -5.01 3.97
C LEU A 254 5.82 -5.85 4.83
N PHE A 255 6.34 -6.83 5.57
CA PHE A 255 5.54 -7.72 6.42
C PHE A 255 4.65 -6.95 7.40
N ALA A 256 5.17 -5.89 8.02
CA ALA A 256 4.40 -5.07 8.95
C ALA A 256 3.18 -4.41 8.27
N VAL A 257 3.37 -3.85 7.06
CA VAL A 257 2.26 -3.22 6.31
C VAL A 257 1.26 -4.27 5.82
N LEU A 258 1.73 -5.44 5.33
CA LEU A 258 0.85 -6.55 4.94
C LEU A 258 0.00 -7.06 6.09
N SER A 259 0.54 -7.07 7.31
CA SER A 259 -0.21 -7.47 8.51
C SER A 259 -1.35 -6.50 8.82
N CYS A 260 -1.13 -5.19 8.65
CA CYS A 260 -2.17 -4.17 8.82
C CYS A 260 -3.25 -4.29 7.74
N ILE A 261 -2.86 -4.51 6.49
CA ILE A 261 -3.78 -4.75 5.36
C ILE A 261 -4.65 -5.98 5.66
N ALA A 262 -4.04 -7.10 6.07
CA ALA A 262 -4.75 -8.32 6.39
C ALA A 262 -5.78 -8.13 7.51
N TYR A 263 -5.40 -7.41 8.57
CA TYR A 263 -6.30 -7.10 9.68
C TYR A 263 -7.50 -6.27 9.25
N ILE A 264 -7.26 -5.19 8.50
CA ILE A 264 -8.35 -4.34 7.98
C ILE A 264 -9.29 -5.15 7.09
N LEU A 265 -8.75 -6.01 6.20
CA LEU A 265 -9.55 -6.81 5.28
C LEU A 265 -10.42 -7.84 6.00
N ASP A 266 -9.97 -8.43 7.10
CA ASP A 266 -10.80 -9.34 7.90
C ASP A 266 -12.09 -8.67 8.39
N ILE A 267 -12.05 -7.35 8.55
CA ILE A 267 -13.17 -6.55 9.06
C ILE A 267 -14.05 -6.03 7.92
N ILE A 268 -13.46 -5.40 6.89
CA ILE A 268 -14.22 -4.74 5.83
C ILE A 268 -14.62 -5.66 4.68
N SER A 269 -13.95 -6.80 4.52
CA SER A 269 -14.18 -7.77 3.45
C SER A 269 -13.96 -9.20 3.96
N PRO A 270 -14.78 -9.68 4.92
CA PRO A 270 -14.67 -11.04 5.44
C PRO A 270 -14.70 -12.05 4.29
N GLY A 271 -13.79 -13.04 4.32
CA GLY A 271 -13.64 -14.00 3.24
C GLY A 271 -12.74 -13.55 2.07
N SER A 272 -12.04 -12.43 2.19
CA SER A 272 -11.03 -12.01 1.22
C SER A 272 -9.95 -13.08 1.03
N ASP A 273 -9.65 -13.42 -0.22
CA ASP A 273 -8.56 -14.36 -0.57
C ASP A 273 -7.14 -13.80 -0.38
N PHE A 274 -7.00 -12.58 0.13
CA PHE A 274 -5.68 -11.92 0.24
C PHE A 274 -4.65 -12.79 0.97
N LYS A 275 -5.01 -13.30 2.14
CA LYS A 275 -4.14 -14.15 2.97
C LYS A 275 -3.72 -15.43 2.24
N LYS A 276 -4.68 -16.07 1.58
CA LYS A 276 -4.46 -17.26 0.76
C LYS A 276 -3.51 -16.96 -0.40
N ASN A 277 -3.77 -15.90 -1.15
CA ASN A 277 -3.00 -15.53 -2.33
C ASN A 277 -1.56 -15.10 -1.98
N ILE A 278 -1.36 -14.35 -0.89
CA ILE A 278 -0.01 -14.05 -0.38
C ILE A 278 0.73 -15.34 -0.02
N LYS A 279 0.07 -16.25 0.70
CA LYS A 279 0.67 -17.53 1.11
C LYS A 279 1.09 -18.37 -0.11
N GLU A 280 0.25 -18.47 -1.12
CA GLU A 280 0.59 -19.19 -2.36
C GLU A 280 1.73 -18.51 -3.12
N LEU A 281 1.73 -17.19 -3.20
CA LEU A 281 2.82 -16.45 -3.84
C LEU A 281 4.17 -16.65 -3.13
N LEU A 282 4.17 -16.73 -1.81
CA LEU A 282 5.40 -16.93 -1.01
C LEU A 282 5.98 -18.36 -1.14
N LYS A 283 5.22 -19.33 -1.68
CA LYS A 283 5.70 -20.69 -2.00
C LYS A 283 6.39 -20.78 -3.36
N SER A 284 6.49 -19.66 -4.10
CA SER A 284 7.11 -19.68 -5.43
C SER A 284 8.58 -20.09 -5.37
N ASP A 285 9.02 -20.86 -6.40
CA ASP A 285 10.41 -21.31 -6.58
C ASP A 285 11.34 -20.18 -7.02
N CYS A 286 11.38 -19.09 -6.25
CA CYS A 286 12.31 -17.99 -6.49
C CYS A 286 13.55 -18.18 -5.62
N ARG A 287 14.64 -18.66 -6.21
CA ARG A 287 15.89 -19.06 -5.52
C ARG A 287 16.50 -17.94 -4.68
N LEU A 288 16.34 -16.68 -5.09
CA LEU A 288 16.89 -15.52 -4.39
C LEU A 288 15.94 -14.91 -3.38
N LEU A 289 14.75 -15.47 -3.21
CA LEU A 289 13.76 -14.93 -2.28
C LEU A 289 14.12 -15.32 -0.84
N ASP A 290 14.47 -14.33 -0.02
CA ASP A 290 14.52 -14.47 1.44
C ASP A 290 13.39 -13.64 2.08
N LEU A 291 12.53 -14.31 2.84
CA LEU A 291 11.42 -13.66 3.53
C LEU A 291 11.89 -12.68 4.61
N LYS A 292 13.08 -12.87 5.17
CA LYS A 292 13.70 -11.94 6.12
C LYS A 292 13.92 -10.56 5.49
N ASP A 293 14.17 -10.51 4.18
CA ASP A 293 14.32 -9.27 3.43
C ASP A 293 13.04 -8.45 3.39
N MET A 294 11.89 -9.11 3.42
CA MET A 294 10.59 -8.49 3.52
C MET A 294 10.14 -8.23 4.97
N GLY A 295 10.93 -8.65 5.95
CA GLY A 295 10.69 -8.42 7.38
C GLY A 295 9.89 -9.50 8.08
N PHE A 296 9.73 -10.68 7.48
CA PHE A 296 9.14 -11.82 8.16
C PHE A 296 10.02 -12.26 9.34
N PRO A 297 9.44 -12.57 10.50
CA PRO A 297 10.19 -13.11 11.64
C PRO A 297 10.89 -14.42 11.30
N GLY A 298 12.11 -14.64 11.88
CA GLY A 298 12.99 -15.75 11.48
C GLY A 298 12.50 -17.17 11.81
N ASN A 299 11.49 -17.29 12.67
CA ASN A 299 10.83 -18.55 13.00
C ASN A 299 9.72 -18.96 12.02
N LEU A 300 9.47 -18.12 11.01
CA LEU A 300 8.48 -18.33 9.96
C LEU A 300 9.16 -18.82 8.68
N SER A 301 9.51 -20.11 8.63
CA SER A 301 9.92 -20.74 7.38
C SER A 301 8.70 -20.96 6.48
N PRO A 302 8.76 -20.66 5.17
CA PRO A 302 7.69 -20.95 4.21
C PRO A 302 7.31 -22.44 4.18
N PHE A 303 8.29 -23.32 4.48
CA PHE A 303 8.14 -24.78 4.43
C PHE A 303 7.64 -25.41 5.74
N ALA A 304 7.57 -24.66 6.86
CA ALA A 304 7.28 -25.22 8.18
C ALA A 304 5.77 -25.27 8.54
N GLY A 305 4.86 -25.09 7.62
CA GLY A 305 3.41 -25.10 7.91
C GLY A 305 2.93 -23.94 8.82
N LYS A 306 3.88 -23.27 9.50
CA LYS A 306 3.63 -22.24 10.52
C LYS A 306 3.23 -20.88 9.95
N ILE A 307 3.53 -20.58 8.67
CA ILE A 307 3.04 -19.34 8.01
C ILE A 307 1.51 -19.32 7.99
N ALA A 308 0.86 -20.48 7.90
CA ALA A 308 -0.59 -20.58 7.90
C ALA A 308 -1.24 -19.98 9.15
N ASN A 309 -0.63 -20.20 10.32
CA ASN A 309 -1.21 -19.83 11.59
C ASN A 309 -0.70 -18.47 12.11
N PHE A 310 0.39 -17.95 11.56
CA PHE A 310 1.12 -16.83 12.14
C PHE A 310 0.90 -15.49 11.41
N VAL A 311 0.82 -15.52 10.09
CA VAL A 311 0.55 -14.28 9.31
C VAL A 311 -0.90 -13.87 9.47
N PHE A 312 -1.76 -14.86 9.81
CA PHE A 312 -3.19 -14.67 9.80
C PHE A 312 -3.78 -15.59 10.85
N ILE A 313 -3.89 -15.12 12.08
CA ILE A 313 -4.66 -15.83 13.12
C ILE A 313 -6.00 -16.16 12.48
N GLN A 314 -6.27 -17.45 12.31
CA GLN A 314 -7.56 -17.91 11.88
C GLN A 314 -8.59 -17.44 12.92
N SER A 315 -9.43 -16.50 12.53
CA SER A 315 -10.72 -16.36 13.16
C SER A 315 -11.62 -17.51 12.66
N ASP A 316 -11.34 -18.74 13.08
CA ASP A 316 -12.31 -19.85 12.99
C ASP A 316 -13.47 -19.64 13.98
N GLN A 317 -13.46 -18.57 14.72
CA GLN A 317 -14.65 -18.09 15.43
C GLN A 317 -15.47 -17.26 14.46
N GLN A 318 -16.59 -17.85 14.02
CA GLN A 318 -17.72 -17.16 13.44
C GLN A 318 -17.81 -15.75 14.05
N ILE A 319 -17.68 -14.74 13.18
CA ILE A 319 -18.16 -13.40 13.52
C ILE A 319 -19.65 -13.62 13.75
N VAL A 320 -20.02 -13.78 15.01
CA VAL A 320 -21.39 -13.69 15.43
C VAL A 320 -21.86 -12.34 14.92
N ASN A 321 -22.89 -12.36 14.08
CA ASN A 321 -23.60 -11.18 13.64
C ASN A 321 -23.91 -10.33 14.87
N LEU A 322 -23.00 -9.43 15.21
CA LEU A 322 -23.32 -8.31 16.04
C LEU A 322 -24.15 -7.39 15.16
N SER A 323 -25.44 -7.62 15.17
CA SER A 323 -26.42 -6.60 14.82
C SER A 323 -26.04 -5.36 15.61
N VAL A 324 -25.38 -4.42 14.94
CA VAL A 324 -25.22 -3.05 15.41
C VAL A 324 -26.62 -2.57 15.75
N PRO A 325 -26.90 -2.12 16.97
CA PRO A 325 -28.15 -1.43 17.21
C PRO A 325 -28.10 -0.15 16.41
N VAL A 326 -28.72 -0.18 15.25
CA VAL A 326 -29.07 1.01 14.49
C VAL A 326 -30.12 1.70 15.36
N ILE A 327 -29.68 2.76 16.05
CA ILE A 327 -30.63 3.74 16.57
C ILE A 327 -31.10 4.51 15.33
N LEU A 328 -32.03 3.90 14.60
CA LEU A 328 -32.83 4.56 13.59
C LEU A 328 -34.09 5.05 14.30
N ASP A 329 -34.16 6.35 14.51
CA ASP A 329 -35.44 7.00 14.67
C ASP A 329 -36.22 6.82 13.36
N SER A 330 -37.40 6.23 13.50
CA SER A 330 -38.24 5.79 12.40
C SER A 330 -38.94 6.96 11.74
N SER A 331 -38.36 7.54 10.71
CA SER A 331 -39.14 8.24 9.67
C SER A 331 -38.41 8.28 8.32
N SER A 332 -38.90 7.43 7.42
CA SER A 332 -38.88 7.56 5.94
C SER A 332 -37.53 7.79 5.25
N TYR A 333 -36.84 6.70 4.81
CA TYR A 333 -36.03 6.76 3.59
C TYR A 333 -36.18 5.48 2.77
N ARG A 334 -36.60 5.66 1.50
CA ARG A 334 -36.57 4.62 0.48
C ARG A 334 -35.13 4.45 0.00
N VAL A 335 -34.60 3.24 0.21
CA VAL A 335 -33.29 2.84 -0.33
C VAL A 335 -33.50 2.49 -1.80
N CYS A 336 -32.83 3.22 -2.69
CA CYS A 336 -32.70 2.82 -4.08
C CYS A 336 -31.51 1.87 -4.20
N TYR A 337 -31.80 0.60 -4.48
CA TYR A 337 -30.77 -0.36 -4.90
C TYR A 337 -30.43 -0.09 -6.37
N PHE A 338 -29.18 0.26 -6.64
CA PHE A 338 -28.59 0.10 -7.95
C PHE A 338 -27.99 -1.29 -8.03
N ASN A 339 -28.60 -2.17 -8.84
CA ASN A 339 -27.97 -3.39 -9.31
C ASN A 339 -26.96 -3.01 -10.40
N CYS A 340 -25.67 -3.31 -10.16
CA CYS A 340 -24.66 -3.57 -11.18
C CYS A 340 -23.92 -4.86 -10.81
#